data_9ece396122facd749f7d8960d680fe83
#
_entry.id   9ece396122facd749f7d8960d680fe83
#
_cell.length_a   1.000
_cell.length_b   1.000
_cell.length_c   1.000
_cell.angle_alpha   90.00
_cell.angle_beta   90.00
_cell.angle_gamma   90.00
#
_symmetry.space_group_name_H-M   'P 1'
#
loop_
_entity.id
_entity.type
_entity.pdbx_description
1 polymer ?
#
loop_
_entity_poly.entity_id
_entity_poly.type
_entity_poly.pdbx_seq_one_letter_code
_entity_poly.pdbx_strand_id
1 'polypeptide(L)'
;MEIFLIKTLQFFMAISLLVLLHELGHFFFAKLFGVRVNRFYLFFNYRFHIASTYDTWVRRLFHLKPEVVPTREVTETDDNGKTKTVQEKEYVGTEYGLGWLPLGGYCAIDGMIDETNQKLSEETHPWEFRVKPTWQRLLIMVGGVLVNFLLALFIYAMVLYTWGETYVPVQQMSYGMEFNEQGRQMGFRDGDILLRTNEGEFKKFDADLFRLLADANEVQVLRDGTATTITKSDDTSLLDMIKSDPPFLRPRIPAVIDSVLPATPAEEAGLRKGDRLASINGVEIVSFGRLTEQLAKIGDRISEMPADSMKIRRVTITYERDGITDTITTTLTADLKIGFSPVYPYTPTTEEYGFIESLPAGAGYGWHVLASYVDDLKYVFSADGAKSLGGFGTIGSLFPDTWDWHRFWLMTALLSIILAFMNILPIPALDGGHVLFLLYEMVTGRKPSDQFMVRAEYIGFGFVVILMVLANLNDILRWLGYM
;
A
#
# COMPACT_ATOMS: atom_id res chain seq x y z
N MET A 1 -13.56 -12.24 13.06
CA MET A 1 -13.68 -10.96 13.79
C MET A 1 -12.32 -10.49 14.30
N GLU A 2 -11.51 -11.33 14.91
CA GLU A 2 -10.15 -10.99 15.41
C GLU A 2 -9.22 -10.43 14.32
N ILE A 3 -9.08 -11.14 13.18
CA ILE A 3 -8.26 -10.69 12.04
C ILE A 3 -8.69 -9.30 11.56
N PHE A 4 -9.99 -9.07 11.42
CA PHE A 4 -10.50 -7.77 11.00
C PHE A 4 -10.13 -6.66 12.00
N LEU A 5 -10.24 -6.92 13.30
CA LEU A 5 -9.85 -5.96 14.34
C LEU A 5 -8.35 -5.66 14.32
N ILE A 6 -7.50 -6.68 14.14
CA ILE A 6 -6.04 -6.52 14.07
C ILE A 6 -5.66 -5.64 12.87
N LYS A 7 -6.17 -5.94 11.67
CA LYS A 7 -5.92 -5.14 10.46
C LYS A 7 -6.41 -3.70 10.62
N THR A 8 -7.62 -3.54 11.14
CA THR A 8 -8.20 -2.21 11.38
C THR A 8 -7.37 -1.38 12.35
N LEU A 9 -6.93 -1.99 13.45
CA LEU A 9 -6.08 -1.31 14.43
C LEU A 9 -4.74 -0.89 13.82
N GLN A 10 -4.05 -1.79 13.11
CA GLN A 10 -2.79 -1.48 12.42
C GLN A 10 -2.96 -0.35 11.41
N PHE A 11 -4.02 -0.42 10.59
CA PHE A 11 -4.34 0.62 9.61
C PHE A 11 -4.52 1.99 10.28
N PHE A 12 -5.36 2.08 11.31
CA PHE A 12 -5.58 3.36 12.01
C PHE A 12 -4.33 3.87 12.74
N MET A 13 -3.52 2.99 13.31
CA MET A 13 -2.24 3.38 13.91
C MET A 13 -1.29 3.99 12.87
N ALA A 14 -1.14 3.33 11.71
CA ALA A 14 -0.29 3.83 10.63
C ALA A 14 -0.78 5.18 10.11
N ILE A 15 -2.05 5.30 9.73
CA ILE A 15 -2.63 6.55 9.22
C ILE A 15 -2.53 7.67 10.26
N SER A 16 -2.83 7.40 11.53
CA SER A 16 -2.72 8.41 12.60
C SER A 16 -1.31 8.95 12.73
N LEU A 17 -0.30 8.07 12.68
CA LEU A 17 1.11 8.47 12.73
C LEU A 17 1.47 9.33 11.51
N LEU A 18 1.09 8.88 10.31
CA LEU A 18 1.44 9.56 9.06
C LEU A 18 0.80 10.94 8.97
N VAL A 19 -0.49 11.04 9.30
CA VAL A 19 -1.20 12.33 9.30
C VAL A 19 -0.63 13.27 10.34
N LEU A 20 -0.39 12.79 11.58
CA LEU A 20 0.20 13.61 12.63
C LEU A 20 1.55 14.21 12.21
N LEU A 21 2.42 13.41 11.61
CA LEU A 21 3.75 13.86 11.19
C LEU A 21 3.68 14.75 9.95
N HIS A 22 2.73 14.50 9.04
CA HIS A 22 2.44 15.38 7.92
C HIS A 22 2.05 16.79 8.39
N GLU A 23 1.05 16.89 9.25
CA GLU A 23 0.61 18.17 9.82
C GLU A 23 1.73 18.84 10.64
N LEU A 24 2.55 18.04 11.33
CA LEU A 24 3.72 18.54 12.05
C LEU A 24 4.74 19.20 11.10
N GLY A 25 4.85 18.73 9.87
CA GLY A 25 5.69 19.34 8.84
C GLY A 25 5.24 20.75 8.50
N HIS A 26 3.96 20.98 8.23
CA HIS A 26 3.38 22.31 8.02
C HIS A 26 3.56 23.20 9.25
N PHE A 27 3.24 22.66 10.40
CA PHE A 27 3.37 23.35 11.69
C PHE A 27 4.80 23.81 11.96
N PHE A 28 5.79 22.94 11.73
CA PHE A 28 7.20 23.26 11.97
C PHE A 28 7.65 24.46 11.12
N PHE A 29 7.41 24.44 9.82
CA PHE A 29 7.80 25.54 8.95
C PHE A 29 6.98 26.80 9.20
N ALA A 30 5.68 26.70 9.53
CA ALA A 30 4.88 27.86 9.91
C ALA A 30 5.47 28.56 11.14
N LYS A 31 5.81 27.79 12.19
CA LYS A 31 6.44 28.34 13.39
C LYS A 31 7.84 28.90 13.13
N LEU A 32 8.64 28.21 12.28
CA LEU A 32 9.99 28.67 11.90
C LEU A 32 9.95 30.05 11.24
N PHE A 33 8.95 30.33 10.42
CA PHE A 33 8.78 31.60 9.73
C PHE A 33 7.90 32.60 10.47
N GLY A 34 7.55 32.31 11.72
CA GLY A 34 6.75 33.21 12.56
C GLY A 34 5.32 33.39 12.05
N VAL A 35 4.77 32.35 11.41
CA VAL A 35 3.35 32.28 11.06
C VAL A 35 2.57 31.73 12.25
N ARG A 36 1.43 32.34 12.55
CA ARG A 36 0.55 31.90 13.62
C ARG A 36 -0.21 30.65 13.18
N VAL A 37 -0.20 29.62 14.03
CA VAL A 37 -1.04 28.43 13.88
C VAL A 37 -2.10 28.49 14.97
N ASN A 38 -3.35 28.57 14.58
CA ASN A 38 -4.47 28.71 15.49
C ASN A 38 -4.84 27.36 16.12
N ARG A 39 -4.89 26.29 15.30
CA ARG A 39 -5.26 24.95 15.73
C ARG A 39 -4.36 23.89 15.11
N PHE A 40 -4.07 22.87 15.89
CA PHE A 40 -3.37 21.68 15.46
C PHE A 40 -4.13 20.46 16.02
N TYR A 41 -4.81 19.75 15.16
CA TYR A 41 -5.67 18.62 15.55
C TYR A 41 -5.25 17.33 14.89
N LEU A 42 -5.05 16.31 15.69
CA LEU A 42 -5.09 14.93 15.21
C LEU A 42 -6.55 14.53 15.11
N PHE A 43 -6.99 14.12 13.93
CA PHE A 43 -8.36 13.85 13.55
C PHE A 43 -9.28 15.08 13.46
N PHE A 44 -10.26 15.00 12.58
CA PHE A 44 -11.25 16.06 12.42
C PHE A 44 -12.18 16.14 13.63
N ASN A 45 -12.49 17.36 14.04
CA ASN A 45 -13.34 17.68 15.20
C ASN A 45 -14.71 18.22 14.78
N TYR A 46 -15.30 17.70 13.70
CA TYR A 46 -16.60 18.15 13.24
C TYR A 46 -17.65 18.10 14.39
N ARG A 47 -18.24 19.25 14.70
CA ARG A 47 -19.18 19.53 15.81
C ARG A 47 -18.61 19.44 17.22
N PHE A 48 -17.69 18.52 17.53
CA PHE A 48 -17.07 18.37 18.84
C PHE A 48 -15.67 17.77 18.73
N HIS A 49 -14.90 17.88 19.79
CA HIS A 49 -13.59 17.24 19.95
C HIS A 49 -13.58 16.33 21.18
N ILE A 50 -12.66 15.40 21.23
CA ILE A 50 -12.48 14.51 22.40
C ILE A 50 -11.75 15.25 23.49
N ALA A 51 -10.68 15.97 23.14
CA ALA A 51 -9.87 16.77 24.08
C ALA A 51 -9.20 17.91 23.34
N SER A 52 -9.03 19.04 24.03
CA SER A 52 -8.29 20.20 23.54
C SER A 52 -7.53 20.87 24.66
N THR A 53 -6.36 21.45 24.35
CA THR A 53 -5.61 22.27 25.32
C THR A 53 -6.38 23.54 25.76
N TYR A 54 -7.48 23.86 25.11
CA TYR A 54 -8.38 24.94 25.51
C TYR A 54 -9.49 24.48 26.45
N ASP A 55 -9.64 23.17 26.69
CA ASP A 55 -10.60 22.66 27.66
C ASP A 55 -10.10 22.86 29.10
N THR A 56 -10.99 23.29 29.97
CA THR A 56 -10.65 23.58 31.36
C THR A 56 -10.07 22.35 32.07
N TRP A 57 -10.64 21.16 31.83
CA TRP A 57 -10.17 19.94 32.46
C TRP A 57 -8.76 19.50 31.98
N VAL A 58 -8.45 19.67 30.67
CA VAL A 58 -7.11 19.40 30.09
C VAL A 58 -6.10 20.39 30.69
N ARG A 59 -6.46 21.69 30.75
CA ARG A 59 -5.59 22.72 31.32
C ARG A 59 -5.27 22.48 32.79
N ARG A 60 -6.23 22.03 33.59
CA ARG A 60 -6.00 21.64 34.99
C ARG A 60 -5.09 20.40 35.09
N LEU A 61 -5.33 19.38 34.28
CA LEU A 61 -4.55 18.13 34.28
C LEU A 61 -3.07 18.39 33.96
N PHE A 62 -2.79 19.22 32.96
CA PHE A 62 -1.43 19.51 32.48
C PHE A 62 -0.85 20.85 33.01
N HIS A 63 -1.50 21.50 33.97
CA HIS A 63 -1.10 22.77 34.55
C HIS A 63 -0.84 23.88 33.53
N LEU A 64 -1.63 23.95 32.46
CA LEU A 64 -1.51 24.92 31.38
C LEU A 64 -2.12 26.29 31.78
N LYS A 65 -1.47 27.37 31.41
CA LYS A 65 -1.96 28.75 31.63
C LYS A 65 -2.29 29.44 30.30
N PRO A 66 -3.31 30.36 30.25
CA PRO A 66 -4.28 30.68 31.28
C PRO A 66 -5.22 29.50 31.59
N GLU A 67 -5.77 29.48 32.82
CA GLU A 67 -6.69 28.39 33.24
C GLU A 67 -7.99 28.41 32.44
N VAL A 68 -8.44 29.58 32.00
CA VAL A 68 -9.57 29.78 31.08
C VAL A 68 -9.10 30.59 29.88
N VAL A 69 -9.46 30.17 28.69
CA VAL A 69 -9.16 30.91 27.46
C VAL A 69 -10.12 32.10 27.36
N PRO A 70 -9.61 33.33 27.29
CA PRO A 70 -10.48 34.50 27.12
C PRO A 70 -11.26 34.40 25.79
N THR A 71 -12.43 35.05 25.78
CA THR A 71 -13.25 35.19 24.57
C THR A 71 -13.48 36.66 24.28
N ARG A 72 -13.51 37.00 22.98
CA ARG A 72 -13.88 38.34 22.50
C ARG A 72 -15.17 38.24 21.68
N GLU A 73 -15.95 39.28 21.68
CA GLU A 73 -17.11 39.39 20.80
C GLU A 73 -16.66 39.87 19.41
N VAL A 74 -16.96 39.07 18.39
CA VAL A 74 -16.68 39.41 16.98
C VAL A 74 -18.01 39.47 16.24
N THR A 75 -18.18 40.53 15.46
CA THR A 75 -19.38 40.71 14.66
C THR A 75 -19.11 40.11 13.25
N GLU A 76 -19.74 38.99 12.96
CA GLU A 76 -19.71 38.39 11.62
C GLU A 76 -20.91 38.88 10.80
N THR A 77 -20.64 39.31 9.58
CA THR A 77 -21.70 39.66 8.61
C THR A 77 -21.80 38.54 7.57
N ASP A 78 -23.00 37.97 7.43
CA ASP A 78 -23.25 36.93 6.41
C ASP A 78 -23.35 37.54 5.00
N ASP A 79 -23.33 36.69 3.97
CA ASP A 79 -23.41 37.13 2.56
C ASP A 79 -24.73 37.86 2.22
N ASN A 80 -25.72 37.83 3.11
CA ASN A 80 -26.98 38.53 3.02
C ASN A 80 -26.98 39.85 3.82
N GLY A 81 -25.83 40.28 4.32
CA GLY A 81 -25.68 41.53 5.10
C GLY A 81 -26.21 41.44 6.51
N LYS A 82 -26.53 40.25 7.03
CA LYS A 82 -27.01 40.06 8.40
C LYS A 82 -25.83 39.93 9.36
N THR A 83 -25.73 40.82 10.30
CA THR A 83 -24.70 40.80 11.34
C THR A 83 -25.11 39.92 12.52
N LYS A 84 -24.19 39.01 12.90
CA LYS A 84 -24.33 38.15 14.09
C LYS A 84 -23.11 38.35 15.00
N THR A 85 -23.32 38.61 16.25
CA THR A 85 -22.24 38.64 17.25
C THR A 85 -21.94 37.20 17.68
N VAL A 86 -20.69 36.78 17.49
CA VAL A 86 -20.17 35.47 17.89
C VAL A 86 -19.06 35.64 18.87
N GLN A 87 -19.02 34.81 19.90
CA GLN A 87 -17.91 34.80 20.87
C GLN A 87 -16.76 33.96 20.31
N GLU A 88 -15.66 34.60 19.96
CA GLU A 88 -14.45 33.94 19.47
C GLU A 88 -13.43 33.82 20.61
N LYS A 89 -12.77 32.64 20.70
CA LYS A 89 -11.67 32.44 21.67
C LYS A 89 -10.46 33.27 21.24
N GLU A 90 -9.90 34.06 22.18
CA GLU A 90 -8.69 34.82 21.92
C GLU A 90 -7.48 33.89 21.73
N TYR A 91 -6.55 34.29 20.85
CA TYR A 91 -5.32 33.54 20.63
C TYR A 91 -4.39 33.67 21.84
N VAL A 92 -4.29 32.62 22.63
CA VAL A 92 -3.33 32.49 23.76
C VAL A 92 -2.19 31.51 23.43
N GLY A 93 -2.13 31.04 22.22
CA GLY A 93 -1.20 30.04 21.70
C GLY A 93 -1.92 29.06 20.75
N THR A 94 -1.19 28.14 20.17
CA THR A 94 -1.82 27.09 19.33
C THR A 94 -2.71 26.20 20.20
N GLU A 95 -3.94 26.01 19.77
CA GLU A 95 -4.85 25.00 20.33
C GLU A 95 -4.47 23.61 19.79
N TYR A 96 -3.98 22.74 20.67
CA TYR A 96 -3.73 21.32 20.31
C TYR A 96 -4.92 20.51 20.74
N GLY A 97 -5.39 19.63 19.84
CA GLY A 97 -6.58 18.85 20.13
C GLY A 97 -6.62 17.48 19.48
N LEU A 98 -7.52 16.66 19.98
CA LEU A 98 -7.88 15.36 19.46
C LEU A 98 -9.32 15.40 18.99
N GLY A 99 -9.54 15.27 17.68
CA GLY A 99 -10.86 15.10 17.10
C GLY A 99 -11.38 13.69 17.30
N TRP A 100 -12.62 13.46 16.91
CA TRP A 100 -13.26 12.14 17.02
C TRP A 100 -13.29 11.37 15.71
N LEU A 101 -13.14 12.06 14.56
CA LEU A 101 -13.30 11.47 13.23
C LEU A 101 -11.93 11.12 12.63
N PRO A 102 -11.52 9.84 12.59
CA PRO A 102 -10.17 9.42 12.23
C PRO A 102 -9.96 9.38 10.70
N LEU A 103 -10.42 10.40 9.97
CA LEU A 103 -10.26 10.52 8.52
C LEU A 103 -9.14 11.50 8.10
N GLY A 104 -8.40 12.02 9.04
CA GLY A 104 -7.31 12.97 8.80
C GLY A 104 -7.09 13.86 10.01
N GLY A 105 -6.14 14.79 9.93
CA GLY A 105 -5.89 15.85 10.87
C GLY A 105 -5.88 17.20 10.15
N TYR A 106 -5.59 18.28 10.87
CA TYR A 106 -5.40 19.56 10.23
C TYR A 106 -4.54 20.52 11.09
N CYS A 107 -3.84 21.39 10.38
CA CYS A 107 -3.05 22.47 10.93
C CYS A 107 -3.62 23.82 10.43
N ALA A 108 -4.46 24.48 11.24
CA ALA A 108 -5.08 25.75 10.85
C ALA A 108 -4.06 26.90 10.91
N ILE A 109 -3.52 27.26 9.77
CA ILE A 109 -2.51 28.31 9.58
C ILE A 109 -3.22 29.64 9.31
N ASP A 110 -2.89 30.67 10.10
CA ASP A 110 -3.53 31.97 10.01
C ASP A 110 -3.23 32.65 8.65
N GLY A 111 -4.26 33.20 8.03
CA GLY A 111 -4.16 33.88 6.72
C GLY A 111 -3.98 32.94 5.54
N MET A 112 -4.24 31.63 5.69
CA MET A 112 -4.31 30.65 4.63
C MET A 112 -5.76 30.39 4.23
N ILE A 113 -6.01 30.21 2.94
CA ILE A 113 -7.28 29.68 2.44
C ILE A 113 -7.14 28.16 2.52
N ASP A 114 -7.90 27.53 3.39
CA ASP A 114 -7.87 26.10 3.61
C ASP A 114 -9.31 25.51 3.75
N GLU A 115 -9.41 24.21 3.95
CA GLU A 115 -10.67 23.50 4.12
C GLU A 115 -11.47 23.94 5.36
N THR A 116 -10.84 24.67 6.28
CA THR A 116 -11.49 25.13 7.53
C THR A 116 -12.39 26.35 7.31
N ASN A 117 -12.49 26.86 6.06
CA ASN A 117 -13.35 27.99 5.66
C ASN A 117 -13.17 29.25 6.57
N GLN A 118 -11.96 29.51 7.03
CA GLN A 118 -11.68 30.74 7.75
C GLN A 118 -11.85 31.92 6.79
N LYS A 119 -12.86 32.75 7.03
CA LYS A 119 -13.00 34.02 6.29
C LYS A 119 -11.75 34.86 6.55
N LEU A 120 -11.00 35.14 5.49
CA LEU A 120 -9.87 36.04 5.57
C LEU A 120 -10.35 37.42 6.03
N SER A 121 -9.78 37.93 7.11
CA SER A 121 -10.00 39.33 7.54
C SER A 121 -9.52 40.28 6.42
N GLU A 122 -10.22 41.40 6.23
CA GLU A 122 -9.76 42.48 5.35
C GLU A 122 -8.44 43.10 5.81
N GLU A 123 -8.23 43.11 7.11
CA GLU A 123 -6.96 43.56 7.73
C GLU A 123 -5.91 42.46 7.65
N THR A 124 -4.70 42.79 7.21
CA THR A 124 -3.57 41.88 7.14
C THR A 124 -2.63 42.08 8.32
N HIS A 125 -2.15 40.97 8.88
CA HIS A 125 -1.23 41.00 10.01
C HIS A 125 0.14 40.36 9.66
N PRO A 126 1.25 40.81 10.27
CA PRO A 126 2.60 40.30 9.96
C PRO A 126 2.80 38.81 10.22
N TRP A 127 1.96 38.20 11.04
CA TRP A 127 2.02 36.77 11.38
C TRP A 127 1.18 35.87 10.47
N GLU A 128 0.50 36.45 9.46
CA GLU A 128 -0.33 35.67 8.54
C GLU A 128 0.50 35.05 7.40
N PHE A 129 0.08 33.85 6.93
CA PHE A 129 0.69 33.15 5.82
C PHE A 129 0.74 34.01 4.53
N ARG A 130 -0.35 34.70 4.20
CA ARG A 130 -0.48 35.48 2.95
C ARG A 130 0.49 36.65 2.82
N VAL A 131 1.06 37.15 3.92
CA VAL A 131 2.02 38.28 3.91
C VAL A 131 3.48 37.82 3.88
N LYS A 132 3.73 36.52 4.00
CA LYS A 132 5.09 35.97 3.94
C LYS A 132 5.61 35.91 2.50
N PRO A 133 6.94 36.02 2.30
CA PRO A 133 7.56 35.80 1.00
C PRO A 133 7.15 34.45 0.40
N THR A 134 7.01 34.38 -0.94
CA THR A 134 6.51 33.19 -1.63
C THR A 134 7.31 31.93 -1.33
N TRP A 135 8.65 32.02 -1.20
CA TRP A 135 9.50 30.88 -0.88
C TRP A 135 9.23 30.34 0.56
N GLN A 136 8.90 31.19 1.53
CA GLN A 136 8.53 30.74 2.88
C GLN A 136 7.18 30.01 2.85
N ARG A 137 6.21 30.57 2.11
CA ARG A 137 4.91 29.92 1.89
C ARG A 137 5.06 28.58 1.21
N LEU A 138 5.95 28.50 0.21
CA LEU A 138 6.26 27.25 -0.47
C LEU A 138 6.82 26.19 0.49
N LEU A 139 7.79 26.54 1.34
CA LEU A 139 8.36 25.61 2.31
C LEU A 139 7.33 25.17 3.38
N ILE A 140 6.40 26.05 3.77
CA ILE A 140 5.30 25.65 4.66
C ILE A 140 4.43 24.58 3.99
N MET A 141 4.05 24.78 2.71
CA MET A 141 3.19 23.83 1.99
C MET A 141 3.89 22.51 1.68
N VAL A 142 5.17 22.54 1.29
CA VAL A 142 5.95 21.33 1.05
C VAL A 142 6.31 20.60 2.34
N GLY A 143 6.20 21.27 3.49
CA GLY A 143 6.65 20.75 4.79
C GLY A 143 6.03 19.41 5.17
N GLY A 144 4.73 19.23 4.99
CA GLY A 144 4.02 17.97 5.25
C GLY A 144 4.50 16.84 4.35
N VAL A 145 4.59 17.10 3.06
CA VAL A 145 5.10 16.16 2.05
C VAL A 145 6.54 15.74 2.35
N LEU A 146 7.40 16.71 2.66
CA LEU A 146 8.80 16.47 2.97
C LEU A 146 8.97 15.58 4.20
N VAL A 147 8.22 15.85 5.26
CA VAL A 147 8.29 15.05 6.49
C VAL A 147 7.85 13.62 6.24
N ASN A 148 6.77 13.40 5.49
CA ASN A 148 6.33 12.04 5.16
C ASN A 148 7.34 11.30 4.29
N PHE A 149 7.93 11.98 3.31
CA PHE A 149 8.98 11.37 2.48
C PHE A 149 10.20 10.97 3.33
N LEU A 150 10.73 11.88 4.14
CA LEU A 150 11.87 11.60 5.02
C LEU A 150 11.54 10.53 6.06
N LEU A 151 10.33 10.51 6.59
CA LEU A 151 9.84 9.46 7.49
C LEU A 151 9.90 8.09 6.83
N ALA A 152 9.42 7.97 5.59
CA ALA A 152 9.46 6.71 4.86
C ALA A 152 10.89 6.20 4.69
N LEU A 153 11.82 7.08 4.26
CA LEU A 153 13.23 6.73 4.12
C LEU A 153 13.83 6.25 5.45
N PHE A 154 13.50 6.96 6.53
CA PHE A 154 13.94 6.60 7.88
C PHE A 154 13.37 5.26 8.34
N ILE A 155 12.07 5.01 8.12
CA ILE A 155 11.46 3.71 8.47
C ILE A 155 12.10 2.58 7.67
N TYR A 156 12.30 2.72 6.36
CA TYR A 156 12.99 1.70 5.56
C TYR A 156 14.40 1.44 6.07
N ALA A 157 15.16 2.48 6.40
CA ALA A 157 16.49 2.33 7.00
C ALA A 157 16.44 1.53 8.31
N MET A 158 15.48 1.86 9.19
CA MET A 158 15.33 1.15 10.48
C MET A 158 14.84 -0.29 10.31
N VAL A 159 14.00 -0.55 9.32
CA VAL A 159 13.57 -1.91 8.96
C VAL A 159 14.77 -2.74 8.48
N LEU A 160 15.58 -2.21 7.58
CA LEU A 160 16.79 -2.88 7.08
C LEU A 160 17.82 -3.10 8.20
N TYR A 161 17.97 -2.16 9.10
CA TYR A 161 18.85 -2.30 10.27
C TYR A 161 18.37 -3.39 11.23
N THR A 162 17.05 -3.50 11.46
CA THR A 162 16.50 -4.36 12.50
C THR A 162 16.29 -5.80 12.02
N TRP A 163 15.84 -5.98 10.77
CA TRP A 163 15.47 -7.29 10.20
C TRP A 163 16.31 -7.71 9.00
N GLY A 164 17.09 -6.79 8.43
CA GLY A 164 17.76 -7.03 7.16
C GLY A 164 16.77 -7.10 5.99
N GLU A 165 17.28 -7.49 4.83
CA GLU A 165 16.49 -7.78 3.64
C GLU A 165 16.53 -9.27 3.34
N THR A 166 15.39 -9.96 3.46
CA THR A 166 15.29 -11.40 3.18
C THR A 166 14.64 -11.62 1.82
N TYR A 167 15.34 -12.31 0.93
CA TYR A 167 14.89 -12.64 -0.40
C TYR A 167 15.43 -13.98 -0.88
N VAL A 168 14.80 -14.55 -1.91
CA VAL A 168 15.35 -15.73 -2.60
C VAL A 168 15.99 -15.25 -3.91
N PRO A 169 17.33 -15.44 -4.06
CA PRO A 169 18.02 -15.10 -5.30
C PRO A 169 17.49 -15.96 -6.46
N VAL A 170 17.11 -15.32 -7.57
CA VAL A 170 16.54 -16.02 -8.74
C VAL A 170 17.51 -17.04 -9.32
N GLN A 171 18.82 -16.71 -9.33
CA GLN A 171 19.87 -17.60 -9.84
C GLN A 171 20.06 -18.88 -9.00
N GLN A 172 19.63 -18.89 -7.72
CA GLN A 172 19.65 -20.07 -6.85
C GLN A 172 18.43 -20.97 -7.01
N MET A 173 17.48 -20.58 -7.83
CA MET A 173 16.26 -21.37 -8.10
C MET A 173 16.56 -22.51 -9.07
N SER A 174 17.27 -23.52 -8.57
CA SER A 174 17.78 -24.66 -9.37
C SER A 174 16.71 -25.47 -10.11
N TYR A 175 15.47 -25.46 -9.64
CA TYR A 175 14.33 -26.08 -10.33
C TYR A 175 13.69 -25.15 -11.37
N GLY A 176 14.15 -23.89 -11.49
CA GLY A 176 13.61 -22.89 -12.39
C GLY A 176 12.19 -22.43 -12.03
N MET A 177 11.52 -21.87 -13.01
CA MET A 177 10.18 -21.31 -12.90
C MET A 177 9.15 -22.23 -13.57
N GLU A 178 7.90 -22.09 -13.15
CA GLU A 178 6.73 -22.62 -13.86
C GLU A 178 5.93 -21.46 -14.44
N PHE A 179 5.41 -21.66 -15.63
CA PHE A 179 4.66 -20.67 -16.36
C PHE A 179 3.23 -21.15 -16.60
N ASN A 180 2.28 -20.23 -16.62
CA ASN A 180 0.94 -20.49 -17.08
C ASN A 180 0.90 -20.65 -18.61
N GLU A 181 -0.29 -20.85 -19.19
CA GLU A 181 -0.44 -21.03 -20.64
C GLU A 181 0.04 -19.81 -21.44
N GLN A 182 -0.22 -18.60 -20.94
CA GLN A 182 0.24 -17.37 -21.57
C GLN A 182 1.77 -17.28 -21.62
N GLY A 183 2.45 -17.56 -20.50
CA GLY A 183 3.91 -17.59 -20.47
C GLY A 183 4.50 -18.64 -21.41
N ARG A 184 3.87 -19.83 -21.54
CA ARG A 184 4.30 -20.86 -22.49
C ARG A 184 4.11 -20.44 -23.95
N GLN A 185 3.02 -19.75 -24.28
CA GLN A 185 2.79 -19.18 -25.62
C GLN A 185 3.82 -18.12 -25.99
N MET A 186 4.36 -17.40 -25.00
CA MET A 186 5.48 -16.45 -25.18
C MET A 186 6.83 -17.14 -25.37
N GLY A 187 6.91 -18.47 -25.28
CA GLY A 187 8.11 -19.25 -25.51
C GLY A 187 8.86 -19.68 -24.24
N PHE A 188 8.38 -19.34 -23.05
CA PHE A 188 8.91 -19.86 -21.80
C PHE A 188 8.57 -21.34 -21.61
N ARG A 189 9.40 -22.06 -20.86
CA ARG A 189 9.17 -23.45 -20.48
C ARG A 189 9.33 -23.66 -19.00
N ASP A 190 8.58 -24.62 -18.47
CA ASP A 190 8.75 -25.01 -17.07
C ASP A 190 10.17 -25.53 -16.83
N GLY A 191 10.84 -24.99 -15.82
CA GLY A 191 12.24 -25.28 -15.54
C GLY A 191 13.22 -24.22 -16.04
N ASP A 192 12.79 -23.23 -16.82
CA ASP A 192 13.64 -22.11 -17.20
C ASP A 192 14.06 -21.32 -15.94
N ILE A 193 15.36 -21.04 -15.79
CA ILE A 193 15.91 -20.17 -14.78
C ILE A 193 16.11 -18.79 -15.43
N LEU A 194 15.45 -17.78 -14.89
CA LEU A 194 15.53 -16.41 -15.40
C LEU A 194 16.93 -15.82 -15.10
N LEU A 195 17.61 -15.28 -16.11
CA LEU A 195 18.93 -14.70 -15.99
C LEU A 195 18.87 -13.18 -16.04
N ARG A 196 18.41 -12.64 -17.17
CA ARG A 196 18.33 -11.19 -17.40
C ARG A 196 17.38 -10.85 -18.53
N THR A 197 17.05 -9.57 -18.64
CA THR A 197 16.34 -8.99 -19.79
C THR A 197 17.25 -7.96 -20.49
N ASN A 198 16.78 -7.36 -21.58
CA ASN A 198 17.39 -6.16 -22.17
C ASN A 198 17.32 -4.93 -21.23
N GLU A 199 16.41 -4.93 -20.22
CA GLU A 199 16.24 -3.83 -19.27
C GLU A 199 17.02 -4.03 -17.95
N GLY A 200 17.41 -5.28 -17.60
CA GLY A 200 18.14 -5.55 -16.38
C GLY A 200 18.27 -7.02 -16.01
N GLU A 201 18.94 -7.29 -14.90
CA GLU A 201 19.15 -8.64 -14.37
C GLU A 201 18.07 -9.01 -13.34
N PHE A 202 17.67 -10.27 -13.35
CA PHE A 202 16.79 -10.82 -12.31
C PHE A 202 17.62 -11.17 -11.07
N LYS A 203 17.46 -10.39 -10.01
CA LYS A 203 18.18 -10.61 -8.76
C LYS A 203 17.32 -11.33 -7.72
N LYS A 204 16.10 -10.86 -7.51
CA LYS A 204 15.17 -11.29 -6.46
C LYS A 204 13.87 -11.75 -7.08
N PHE A 205 13.20 -12.70 -6.43
CA PHE A 205 11.85 -13.07 -6.80
C PHE A 205 10.86 -12.18 -6.05
N ASP A 206 10.51 -11.06 -6.67
CA ASP A 206 9.64 -10.01 -6.13
C ASP A 206 8.81 -9.33 -7.23
N ALA A 207 8.15 -8.21 -6.91
CA ALA A 207 7.35 -7.46 -7.87
C ALA A 207 8.18 -6.86 -9.03
N ASP A 208 9.45 -6.55 -8.80
CA ASP A 208 10.31 -5.98 -9.83
C ASP A 208 10.66 -6.97 -10.92
N LEU A 209 10.72 -8.26 -10.58
CA LEU A 209 10.86 -9.32 -11.58
C LEU A 209 9.74 -9.27 -12.61
N PHE A 210 8.48 -9.04 -12.17
CA PHE A 210 7.34 -8.94 -13.08
C PHE A 210 7.39 -7.65 -13.92
N ARG A 211 7.88 -6.53 -13.34
CA ARG A 211 8.09 -5.29 -14.10
C ARG A 211 9.14 -5.47 -15.19
N LEU A 212 10.29 -6.05 -14.84
CA LEU A 212 11.34 -6.35 -15.80
C LEU A 212 10.85 -7.25 -16.92
N LEU A 213 10.02 -8.25 -16.62
CA LEU A 213 9.41 -9.11 -17.63
C LEU A 213 8.39 -8.36 -18.50
N ALA A 214 7.58 -7.49 -17.92
CA ALA A 214 6.55 -6.74 -18.66
C ALA A 214 7.18 -5.74 -19.64
N ASP A 215 8.21 -5.01 -19.21
CA ASP A 215 8.86 -3.97 -20.01
C ASP A 215 9.89 -4.54 -21.01
N ALA A 216 10.33 -5.79 -20.83
CA ALA A 216 11.34 -6.42 -21.69
C ALA A 216 10.81 -6.84 -23.07
N ASN A 217 11.65 -6.71 -24.09
CA ASN A 217 11.46 -7.30 -25.40
C ASN A 217 12.20 -8.64 -25.56
N GLU A 218 13.32 -8.79 -24.84
CA GLU A 218 14.15 -10.00 -24.85
C GLU A 218 14.43 -10.47 -23.42
N VAL A 219 14.26 -11.77 -23.19
CA VAL A 219 14.51 -12.42 -21.91
C VAL A 219 15.51 -13.55 -22.10
N GLN A 220 16.61 -13.52 -21.39
CA GLN A 220 17.58 -14.61 -21.37
C GLN A 220 17.29 -15.55 -20.21
N VAL A 221 17.16 -16.81 -20.51
CA VAL A 221 16.91 -17.91 -19.56
C VAL A 221 18.00 -18.98 -19.67
N LEU A 222 18.26 -19.67 -18.57
CA LEU A 222 19.03 -20.90 -18.59
C LEU A 222 18.05 -22.08 -18.74
N ARG A 223 18.06 -22.72 -19.90
CA ARG A 223 17.21 -23.85 -20.25
C ARG A 223 18.07 -25.09 -20.48
N ASP A 224 17.85 -26.12 -19.69
CA ASP A 224 18.61 -27.37 -19.76
C ASP A 224 20.14 -27.14 -19.76
N GLY A 225 20.62 -26.19 -18.95
CA GLY A 225 22.02 -25.80 -18.85
C GLY A 225 22.53 -24.91 -19.99
N THR A 226 21.70 -24.52 -20.94
CA THR A 226 22.06 -23.65 -22.07
C THR A 226 21.36 -22.30 -21.98
N ALA A 227 22.12 -21.20 -22.11
CA ALA A 227 21.53 -19.87 -22.19
C ALA A 227 20.75 -19.69 -23.49
N THR A 228 19.46 -19.42 -23.35
CA THR A 228 18.53 -19.26 -24.46
C THR A 228 17.87 -17.88 -24.36
N THR A 229 17.79 -17.17 -25.49
CA THR A 229 17.08 -15.88 -25.55
C THR A 229 15.67 -16.10 -26.07
N ILE A 230 14.70 -15.59 -25.38
CA ILE A 230 13.28 -15.59 -25.75
C ILE A 230 12.95 -14.17 -26.17
N THR A 231 12.50 -14.00 -27.41
CA THR A 231 11.98 -12.71 -27.89
C THR A 231 10.48 -12.68 -27.64
N LYS A 232 10.05 -11.71 -26.87
CA LYS A 232 8.65 -11.53 -26.51
C LYS A 232 7.88 -11.00 -27.72
N SER A 233 6.87 -11.73 -28.17
CA SER A 233 6.06 -11.39 -29.35
C SER A 233 4.78 -10.63 -29.03
N ASP A 234 4.45 -10.48 -27.76
CA ASP A 234 3.17 -9.93 -27.30
C ASP A 234 3.37 -8.85 -26.23
N ASP A 235 2.57 -7.77 -26.32
CA ASP A 235 2.50 -6.71 -25.32
C ASP A 235 1.68 -7.16 -24.09
N THR A 236 2.14 -8.19 -23.41
CA THR A 236 1.52 -8.63 -22.15
C THR A 236 1.81 -7.61 -21.08
N SER A 237 0.76 -7.00 -20.56
CA SER A 237 0.87 -5.96 -19.55
C SER A 237 1.27 -6.55 -18.17
N LEU A 238 1.89 -5.74 -17.33
CA LEU A 238 2.18 -6.10 -15.94
C LEU A 238 0.90 -6.54 -15.19
N LEU A 239 -0.23 -5.86 -15.44
CA LEU A 239 -1.51 -6.18 -14.81
C LEU A 239 -2.01 -7.57 -15.22
N ASP A 240 -1.84 -7.97 -16.47
CA ASP A 240 -2.22 -9.29 -16.96
C ASP A 240 -1.38 -10.38 -16.29
N MET A 241 -0.07 -10.13 -16.13
CA MET A 241 0.82 -11.06 -15.43
C MET A 241 0.46 -11.24 -13.96
N ILE A 242 0.19 -10.13 -13.25
CA ILE A 242 -0.11 -10.16 -11.80
C ILE A 242 -1.49 -10.75 -11.52
N LYS A 243 -2.49 -10.47 -12.37
CA LYS A 243 -3.88 -10.92 -12.17
C LYS A 243 -4.17 -12.31 -12.72
N SER A 244 -3.23 -12.91 -13.46
CA SER A 244 -3.46 -14.20 -14.09
C SER A 244 -3.68 -15.31 -13.05
N ASP A 245 -4.69 -16.14 -13.29
CA ASP A 245 -4.95 -17.36 -12.51
C ASP A 245 -5.08 -18.54 -13.49
N PRO A 246 -4.18 -19.52 -13.44
CA PRO A 246 -3.03 -19.63 -12.54
C PRO A 246 -1.97 -18.52 -12.77
N PRO A 247 -1.12 -18.23 -11.76
CA PRO A 247 -0.11 -17.18 -11.83
C PRO A 247 0.74 -17.27 -13.10
N PHE A 248 1.07 -16.12 -13.72
CA PHE A 248 1.88 -16.06 -14.94
C PHE A 248 3.18 -16.85 -14.81
N LEU A 249 3.87 -16.68 -13.70
CA LEU A 249 5.02 -17.49 -13.31
C LEU A 249 5.08 -17.68 -11.79
N ARG A 250 5.70 -18.76 -11.37
CA ARG A 250 5.99 -19.07 -9.96
C ARG A 250 7.25 -19.93 -9.85
N PRO A 251 7.95 -19.94 -8.69
CA PRO A 251 9.04 -20.87 -8.44
C PRO A 251 8.54 -22.31 -8.58
N ARG A 252 9.29 -23.14 -9.31
CA ARG A 252 8.98 -24.57 -9.45
C ARG A 252 9.41 -25.31 -8.19
N ILE A 253 8.44 -25.83 -7.45
CA ILE A 253 8.62 -26.57 -6.21
C ILE A 253 8.33 -28.04 -6.49
N PRO A 254 9.23 -29.00 -6.14
CA PRO A 254 8.95 -30.42 -6.32
C PRO A 254 7.75 -30.85 -5.47
N ALA A 255 6.95 -31.78 -5.99
CA ALA A 255 5.80 -32.34 -5.26
C ALA A 255 6.25 -33.42 -4.26
N VAL A 256 7.22 -33.09 -3.39
CA VAL A 256 7.76 -33.95 -2.35
C VAL A 256 7.24 -33.49 -0.99
N ILE A 257 6.78 -34.42 -0.18
CA ILE A 257 6.21 -34.14 1.15
C ILE A 257 7.33 -33.84 2.15
N ASP A 258 7.31 -32.66 2.76
CA ASP A 258 8.14 -32.34 3.92
C ASP A 258 7.47 -32.72 5.23
N SER A 259 6.18 -32.40 5.39
CA SER A 259 5.41 -32.74 6.59
C SER A 259 3.96 -33.03 6.23
N VAL A 260 3.37 -34.00 6.91
CA VAL A 260 1.94 -34.33 6.84
C VAL A 260 1.23 -33.66 7.99
N LEU A 261 0.12 -32.99 7.69
CA LEU A 261 -0.68 -32.31 8.70
C LEU A 261 -1.59 -33.30 9.44
N PRO A 262 -1.76 -33.19 10.76
CA PRO A 262 -2.61 -34.07 11.53
C PRO A 262 -4.09 -33.97 11.17
N ALA A 263 -4.81 -35.07 11.30
CA ALA A 263 -6.24 -35.17 10.98
C ALA A 263 -6.60 -34.73 9.53
N THR A 264 -5.76 -35.13 8.57
CA THR A 264 -5.94 -34.81 7.15
C THR A 264 -6.00 -36.05 6.27
N PRO A 265 -6.56 -35.95 5.04
CA PRO A 265 -6.56 -37.04 4.07
C PRO A 265 -5.17 -37.65 3.77
N ALA A 266 -4.10 -36.84 3.86
CA ALA A 266 -2.73 -37.33 3.69
C ALA A 266 -2.31 -38.28 4.81
N GLU A 267 -2.62 -37.94 6.07
CA GLU A 267 -2.32 -38.78 7.22
C GLU A 267 -3.13 -40.06 7.19
N GLU A 268 -4.45 -39.97 6.96
CA GLU A 268 -5.35 -41.11 6.85
C GLU A 268 -4.95 -42.09 5.76
N ALA A 269 -4.43 -41.56 4.64
CA ALA A 269 -3.96 -42.34 3.49
C ALA A 269 -2.55 -42.94 3.71
N GLY A 270 -1.87 -42.61 4.81
CA GLY A 270 -0.54 -43.14 5.13
C GLY A 270 0.60 -42.51 4.34
N LEU A 271 0.42 -41.31 3.78
CA LEU A 271 1.48 -40.52 3.18
C LEU A 271 2.48 -40.08 4.25
N ARG A 272 3.76 -39.91 3.86
CA ARG A 272 4.85 -39.61 4.81
C ARG A 272 5.81 -38.59 4.23
N LYS A 273 6.61 -38.01 5.11
CA LYS A 273 7.76 -37.18 4.69
C LYS A 273 8.65 -37.95 3.73
N GLY A 274 9.05 -37.30 2.66
CA GLY A 274 9.89 -37.85 1.58
C GLY A 274 9.12 -38.47 0.42
N ASP A 275 7.81 -38.72 0.55
CA ASP A 275 7.01 -39.22 -0.57
C ASP A 275 6.96 -38.17 -1.68
N ARG A 276 7.21 -38.59 -2.94
CA ARG A 276 7.07 -37.77 -4.12
C ARG A 276 5.75 -38.11 -4.83
N LEU A 277 4.86 -37.15 -4.91
CA LEU A 277 3.61 -37.35 -5.64
C LEU A 277 3.88 -37.38 -7.15
N ALA A 278 3.52 -38.47 -7.80
CA ALA A 278 3.79 -38.72 -9.21
C ALA A 278 2.56 -38.45 -10.11
N SER A 279 1.35 -38.77 -9.63
CA SER A 279 0.13 -38.47 -10.37
C SER A 279 -1.08 -38.29 -9.45
N ILE A 280 -2.11 -37.58 -9.93
CA ILE A 280 -3.44 -37.54 -9.35
C ILE A 280 -4.49 -37.83 -10.41
N ASN A 281 -5.35 -38.82 -10.16
CA ASN A 281 -6.34 -39.30 -11.11
C ASN A 281 -5.73 -39.69 -12.49
N GLY A 282 -4.50 -40.20 -12.50
CA GLY A 282 -3.76 -40.56 -13.73
C GLY A 282 -3.10 -39.37 -14.44
N VAL A 283 -3.25 -38.15 -13.97
CA VAL A 283 -2.57 -36.99 -14.52
C VAL A 283 -1.21 -36.82 -13.80
N GLU A 284 -0.12 -36.78 -14.56
CA GLU A 284 1.23 -36.66 -14.07
C GLU A 284 1.43 -35.32 -13.28
N ILE A 285 2.08 -35.41 -12.14
CA ILE A 285 2.44 -34.27 -11.25
C ILE A 285 3.96 -34.10 -11.27
N VAL A 286 4.42 -33.11 -12.01
CA VAL A 286 5.85 -32.77 -12.10
C VAL A 286 6.30 -31.75 -11.06
N SER A 287 5.36 -31.12 -10.35
CA SER A 287 5.62 -30.10 -9.35
C SER A 287 4.41 -29.87 -8.44
N PHE A 288 4.64 -29.22 -7.30
CA PHE A 288 3.57 -28.81 -6.38
C PHE A 288 2.61 -27.82 -7.03
N GLY A 289 3.13 -26.93 -7.88
CA GLY A 289 2.28 -26.00 -8.61
C GLY A 289 1.34 -26.71 -9.57
N ARG A 290 1.80 -27.75 -10.30
CA ARG A 290 0.91 -28.55 -11.16
C ARG A 290 -0.12 -29.35 -10.38
N LEU A 291 0.23 -29.79 -9.17
CA LEU A 291 -0.74 -30.40 -8.26
C LEU A 291 -1.87 -29.42 -7.92
N THR A 292 -1.53 -28.18 -7.51
CA THR A 292 -2.54 -27.18 -7.15
C THR A 292 -3.47 -26.84 -8.31
N GLU A 293 -2.95 -26.77 -9.54
CA GLU A 293 -3.78 -26.59 -10.75
C GLU A 293 -4.75 -27.77 -10.98
N GLN A 294 -4.30 -29.01 -10.76
CA GLN A 294 -5.20 -30.15 -10.87
C GLN A 294 -6.28 -30.18 -9.80
N LEU A 295 -5.93 -29.74 -8.56
CA LEU A 295 -6.92 -29.59 -7.50
C LEU A 295 -7.94 -28.48 -7.81
N ALA A 296 -7.52 -27.38 -8.43
CA ALA A 296 -8.43 -26.32 -8.89
C ALA A 296 -9.41 -26.84 -9.94
N LYS A 297 -8.95 -27.61 -10.95
CA LYS A 297 -9.83 -28.25 -11.95
C LYS A 297 -10.84 -29.23 -11.32
N ILE A 298 -10.48 -29.88 -10.23
CA ILE A 298 -11.43 -30.69 -9.44
C ILE A 298 -12.50 -29.78 -8.83
N GLY A 299 -12.12 -28.60 -8.34
CA GLY A 299 -13.04 -27.59 -7.82
C GLY A 299 -14.04 -27.10 -8.87
N ASP A 300 -13.55 -26.79 -10.08
CA ASP A 300 -14.40 -26.38 -11.20
C ASP A 300 -15.46 -27.44 -11.52
N ARG A 301 -15.05 -28.71 -11.59
CA ARG A 301 -15.98 -29.83 -11.78
C ARG A 301 -17.01 -29.98 -10.67
N ILE A 302 -16.65 -29.70 -9.43
CA ILE A 302 -17.59 -29.72 -8.31
C ILE A 302 -18.60 -28.57 -8.46
N SER A 303 -18.15 -27.39 -8.88
CA SER A 303 -19.02 -26.24 -9.13
C SER A 303 -20.04 -26.52 -10.24
N GLU A 304 -19.65 -27.28 -11.27
CA GLU A 304 -20.56 -27.73 -12.35
C GLU A 304 -21.52 -28.85 -11.89
N MET A 305 -21.07 -29.69 -10.96
CA MET A 305 -21.84 -30.87 -10.48
C MET A 305 -21.86 -30.97 -8.96
N PRO A 306 -22.52 -30.04 -8.24
CA PRO A 306 -22.47 -29.98 -6.77
C PRO A 306 -23.01 -31.24 -6.07
N ALA A 307 -24.00 -31.93 -6.67
CA ALA A 307 -24.59 -33.15 -6.14
C ALA A 307 -23.59 -34.33 -6.07
N ASP A 308 -22.58 -34.33 -6.92
CA ASP A 308 -21.53 -35.35 -6.98
C ASP A 308 -20.25 -34.95 -6.22
N SER A 309 -20.26 -33.87 -5.46
CA SER A 309 -19.05 -33.30 -4.84
C SER A 309 -18.25 -34.33 -4.02
N MET A 310 -18.90 -35.16 -3.23
CA MET A 310 -18.22 -36.22 -2.45
C MET A 310 -17.51 -37.24 -3.33
N LYS A 311 -18.11 -37.60 -4.45
CA LYS A 311 -17.57 -38.56 -5.43
C LYS A 311 -16.40 -37.93 -6.19
N ILE A 312 -16.53 -36.69 -6.58
CA ILE A 312 -15.49 -35.93 -7.32
C ILE A 312 -14.26 -35.67 -6.44
N ARG A 313 -14.45 -35.41 -5.12
CA ARG A 313 -13.35 -35.25 -4.17
C ARG A 313 -12.57 -36.53 -3.88
N ARG A 314 -13.13 -37.72 -4.21
CA ARG A 314 -12.41 -38.97 -4.09
C ARG A 314 -11.40 -39.10 -5.21
N VAL A 315 -10.10 -39.05 -4.87
CA VAL A 315 -8.99 -39.02 -5.82
C VAL A 315 -8.05 -40.19 -5.61
N THR A 316 -7.46 -40.64 -6.72
CA THR A 316 -6.39 -41.64 -6.71
C THR A 316 -5.05 -40.93 -6.86
N ILE A 317 -4.14 -41.13 -5.94
CA ILE A 317 -2.82 -40.53 -5.91
C ILE A 317 -1.77 -41.61 -6.05
N THR A 318 -0.91 -41.46 -7.07
CA THR A 318 0.30 -42.29 -7.19
C THR A 318 1.47 -41.53 -6.62
N TYR A 319 2.25 -42.18 -5.78
CA TYR A 319 3.42 -41.62 -5.17
C TYR A 319 4.62 -42.55 -5.22
N GLU A 320 5.81 -42.02 -5.10
CA GLU A 320 7.06 -42.75 -5.05
C GLU A 320 7.67 -42.61 -3.65
N ARG A 321 7.98 -43.74 -3.04
CA ARG A 321 8.63 -43.84 -1.71
C ARG A 321 9.80 -44.84 -1.82
N ASP A 322 11.01 -44.38 -1.48
CA ASP A 322 12.22 -45.23 -1.53
C ASP A 322 12.44 -45.95 -2.89
N GLY A 323 12.09 -45.27 -4.01
CA GLY A 323 12.17 -45.81 -5.35
C GLY A 323 11.05 -46.78 -5.72
N ILE A 324 10.08 -47.01 -4.85
CA ILE A 324 8.91 -47.86 -5.11
C ILE A 324 7.70 -46.97 -5.39
N THR A 325 7.02 -47.23 -6.51
CA THR A 325 5.78 -46.56 -6.86
C THR A 325 4.59 -47.30 -6.25
N ASP A 326 3.74 -46.56 -5.54
CA ASP A 326 2.51 -47.11 -4.94
C ASP A 326 1.34 -46.15 -5.20
N THR A 327 0.12 -46.65 -4.99
CA THR A 327 -1.10 -45.90 -5.29
C THR A 327 -2.10 -46.00 -4.16
N ILE A 328 -2.62 -44.86 -3.77
CA ILE A 328 -3.64 -44.72 -2.70
C ILE A 328 -4.88 -44.01 -3.23
N THR A 329 -6.00 -44.28 -2.59
CA THR A 329 -7.24 -43.53 -2.84
C THR A 329 -7.66 -42.83 -1.56
N THR A 330 -7.87 -41.51 -1.66
CA THR A 330 -8.29 -40.70 -0.51
C THR A 330 -9.39 -39.70 -0.93
N THR A 331 -10.02 -39.06 0.06
CA THR A 331 -11.04 -38.04 -0.22
C THR A 331 -10.52 -36.69 0.24
N LEU A 332 -10.40 -35.74 -0.69
CA LEU A 332 -9.97 -34.37 -0.39
C LEU A 332 -10.90 -33.71 0.64
N THR A 333 -10.36 -32.78 1.45
CA THR A 333 -11.17 -31.94 2.33
C THR A 333 -12.20 -31.13 1.54
N ALA A 334 -13.15 -30.46 2.21
CA ALA A 334 -14.09 -29.55 1.57
C ALA A 334 -13.36 -28.44 0.76
N ASP A 335 -12.22 -27.98 1.29
CA ASP A 335 -11.36 -26.97 0.65
C ASP A 335 -10.37 -27.58 -0.36
N LEU A 336 -10.60 -28.81 -0.81
CA LEU A 336 -9.80 -29.52 -1.83
C LEU A 336 -8.32 -29.71 -1.43
N LYS A 337 -8.02 -29.84 -0.14
CA LYS A 337 -6.67 -30.06 0.34
C LYS A 337 -6.41 -31.55 0.59
N ILE A 338 -5.18 -31.99 0.29
CA ILE A 338 -4.67 -33.33 0.65
C ILE A 338 -4.16 -33.30 2.09
N GLY A 339 -3.52 -32.20 2.54
CA GLY A 339 -3.10 -31.99 3.92
C GLY A 339 -1.63 -32.30 4.18
N PHE A 340 -0.75 -31.78 3.34
CA PHE A 340 0.70 -31.83 3.57
C PHE A 340 1.35 -30.50 3.17
N SER A 341 2.58 -30.28 3.64
CA SER A 341 3.46 -29.21 3.22
C SER A 341 4.53 -29.77 2.27
N PRO A 342 4.80 -29.12 1.10
CA PRO A 342 5.86 -29.56 0.22
C PRO A 342 7.23 -29.15 0.75
N VAL A 343 8.28 -29.88 0.33
CA VAL A 343 9.67 -29.44 0.52
C VAL A 343 9.88 -28.16 -0.29
N TYR A 344 10.27 -27.09 0.39
CA TYR A 344 10.64 -25.83 -0.25
C TYR A 344 12.17 -25.83 -0.47
N PRO A 345 12.65 -26.00 -1.73
CA PRO A 345 14.07 -26.28 -1.96
C PRO A 345 14.96 -25.02 -1.99
N TYR A 346 14.35 -23.83 -1.86
CA TYR A 346 15.06 -22.58 -1.96
C TYR A 346 15.33 -21.98 -0.58
N THR A 347 16.58 -21.68 -0.30
CA THR A 347 16.98 -21.08 0.98
C THR A 347 16.95 -19.55 0.83
N PRO A 348 16.08 -18.84 1.58
CA PRO A 348 16.14 -17.39 1.62
C PRO A 348 17.49 -16.91 2.11
N THR A 349 18.00 -15.86 1.51
CA THR A 349 19.21 -15.16 1.95
C THR A 349 18.78 -13.89 2.66
N THR A 350 19.33 -13.63 3.84
CA THR A 350 19.12 -12.37 4.56
C THR A 350 20.37 -11.54 4.46
N GLU A 351 20.27 -10.37 3.90
CA GLU A 351 21.31 -9.35 3.85
C GLU A 351 21.14 -8.44 5.07
N GLU A 352 22.12 -8.48 5.97
CA GLU A 352 22.10 -7.69 7.21
C GLU A 352 22.84 -6.35 6.98
N TYR A 353 22.31 -5.27 7.54
CA TYR A 353 22.86 -3.93 7.44
C TYR A 353 23.25 -3.40 8.82
N GLY A 354 24.47 -2.88 8.96
CA GLY A 354 24.84 -2.06 10.12
C GLY A 354 24.03 -0.75 10.16
N PHE A 355 23.97 -0.09 11.33
CA PHE A 355 23.19 1.15 11.47
C PHE A 355 23.56 2.23 10.45
N ILE A 356 24.86 2.46 10.20
CA ILE A 356 25.30 3.47 9.23
C ILE A 356 25.00 3.03 7.79
N GLU A 357 25.17 1.74 7.49
CA GLU A 357 24.92 1.16 6.17
C GLU A 357 23.45 1.14 5.81
N SER A 358 22.57 0.97 6.81
CA SER A 358 21.13 0.96 6.61
C SER A 358 20.57 2.31 6.14
N LEU A 359 21.21 3.44 6.47
CA LEU A 359 20.72 4.77 6.09
C LEU A 359 20.73 4.98 4.56
N PRO A 360 21.87 4.82 3.83
CA PRO A 360 21.83 4.92 2.38
C PRO A 360 21.04 3.77 1.72
N ALA A 361 21.09 2.55 2.29
CA ALA A 361 20.32 1.43 1.76
C ALA A 361 18.80 1.69 1.85
N GLY A 362 18.31 2.15 3.00
CA GLY A 362 16.89 2.51 3.19
C GLY A 362 16.47 3.69 2.33
N ALA A 363 17.36 4.69 2.14
CA ALA A 363 17.10 5.79 1.22
C ALA A 363 16.99 5.29 -0.23
N GLY A 364 17.89 4.41 -0.68
CA GLY A 364 17.84 3.77 -1.99
C GLY A 364 16.57 2.93 -2.17
N TYR A 365 16.22 2.13 -1.16
CA TYR A 365 14.98 1.32 -1.17
C TYR A 365 13.73 2.21 -1.28
N GLY A 366 13.62 3.24 -0.44
CA GLY A 366 12.48 4.16 -0.48
C GLY A 366 12.38 4.94 -1.79
N TRP A 367 13.51 5.34 -2.37
CA TRP A 367 13.53 5.96 -3.70
C TRP A 367 13.04 4.99 -4.79
N HIS A 368 13.49 3.74 -4.72
CA HIS A 368 13.06 2.70 -5.66
C HIS A 368 11.55 2.45 -5.55
N VAL A 369 11.00 2.35 -4.33
CA VAL A 369 9.55 2.22 -4.11
C VAL A 369 8.80 3.40 -4.71
N LEU A 370 9.28 4.64 -4.52
CA LEU A 370 8.67 5.82 -5.12
C LEU A 370 8.70 5.76 -6.65
N ALA A 371 9.86 5.44 -7.24
CA ALA A 371 10.00 5.35 -8.70
C ALA A 371 9.06 4.29 -9.28
N SER A 372 9.02 3.11 -8.68
CA SER A 372 8.09 2.04 -9.09
C SER A 372 6.63 2.45 -8.98
N TYR A 373 6.25 3.16 -7.90
CA TYR A 373 4.89 3.66 -7.73
C TYR A 373 4.51 4.68 -8.82
N VAL A 374 5.43 5.57 -9.18
CA VAL A 374 5.24 6.53 -10.28
C VAL A 374 5.08 5.82 -11.62
N ASP A 375 5.91 4.83 -11.90
CA ASP A 375 5.84 4.04 -13.13
C ASP A 375 4.52 3.26 -13.23
N ASP A 376 4.02 2.74 -12.11
CA ASP A 376 2.77 2.00 -12.06
C ASP A 376 1.52 2.88 -12.30
N LEU A 377 1.62 4.21 -12.14
CA LEU A 377 0.51 5.13 -12.43
C LEU A 377 0.03 5.06 -13.89
N LYS A 378 0.90 4.70 -14.84
CA LYS A 378 0.49 4.49 -16.24
C LYS A 378 -0.65 3.48 -16.36
N TYR A 379 -0.71 2.48 -15.46
CA TYR A 379 -1.75 1.46 -15.48
C TYR A 379 -3.10 1.94 -14.91
N VAL A 380 -3.09 2.94 -14.02
CA VAL A 380 -4.32 3.48 -13.39
C VAL A 380 -5.26 4.08 -14.44
N PHE A 381 -4.70 4.64 -15.51
CA PHE A 381 -5.47 5.23 -16.63
C PHE A 381 -5.99 4.21 -17.64
N SER A 382 -5.73 2.92 -17.44
CA SER A 382 -6.34 1.84 -18.23
C SER A 382 -7.71 1.46 -17.66
N ALA A 383 -8.58 0.84 -18.49
CA ALA A 383 -9.91 0.39 -18.06
C ALA A 383 -9.82 -0.64 -16.91
N ASP A 384 -8.81 -1.53 -16.97
CA ASP A 384 -8.59 -2.55 -15.94
C ASP A 384 -7.90 -1.98 -14.69
N GLY A 385 -7.06 -0.95 -14.86
CA GLY A 385 -6.47 -0.19 -13.76
C GLY A 385 -7.51 0.57 -12.96
N ALA A 386 -8.49 1.21 -13.62
CA ALA A 386 -9.59 1.89 -12.93
C ALA A 386 -10.41 0.93 -12.05
N LYS A 387 -10.65 -0.30 -12.51
CA LYS A 387 -11.28 -1.36 -11.70
C LYS A 387 -10.40 -1.87 -10.58
N SER A 388 -9.08 -1.69 -10.69
CA SER A 388 -8.10 -2.12 -9.69
C SER A 388 -7.88 -1.11 -8.58
N LEU A 389 -8.40 0.12 -8.73
CA LEU A 389 -8.34 1.13 -7.68
C LEU A 389 -8.98 0.58 -6.40
N GLY A 390 -8.18 0.52 -5.34
CA GLY A 390 -8.62 0.10 -4.01
C GLY A 390 -8.93 1.28 -3.12
N GLY A 391 -9.98 1.14 -2.30
CA GLY A 391 -10.33 2.07 -1.25
C GLY A 391 -9.72 1.67 0.11
N PHE A 392 -10.33 2.13 1.17
CA PHE A 392 -9.88 1.84 2.55
C PHE A 392 -9.87 0.34 2.88
N GLY A 393 -10.81 -0.44 2.33
CA GLY A 393 -10.84 -1.89 2.51
C GLY A 393 -9.62 -2.57 1.91
N THR A 394 -9.29 -2.23 0.67
CA THR A 394 -8.09 -2.75 -0.02
C THR A 394 -6.82 -2.36 0.73
N ILE A 395 -6.64 -1.07 1.12
CA ILE A 395 -5.46 -0.62 1.86
C ILE A 395 -5.37 -1.34 3.21
N GLY A 396 -6.49 -1.47 3.93
CA GLY A 396 -6.53 -2.20 5.20
C GLY A 396 -6.18 -3.69 5.04
N SER A 397 -6.52 -4.30 3.91
CA SER A 397 -6.20 -5.70 3.62
C SER A 397 -4.71 -5.97 3.42
N LEU A 398 -3.89 -4.95 3.12
CA LEU A 398 -2.43 -5.06 2.99
C LEU A 398 -1.73 -5.34 4.33
N PHE A 399 -2.37 -4.97 5.44
CA PHE A 399 -1.83 -5.26 6.76
C PHE A 399 -1.96 -6.75 7.09
N PRO A 400 -1.00 -7.32 7.86
CA PRO A 400 -0.99 -8.75 8.18
C PRO A 400 -2.16 -9.15 9.09
N ASP A 401 -2.57 -10.43 8.95
CA ASP A 401 -3.66 -11.03 9.74
C ASP A 401 -3.32 -11.20 11.23
N THR A 402 -2.03 -11.29 11.53
CA THR A 402 -1.47 -11.34 12.87
C THR A 402 -0.57 -10.14 13.13
N TRP A 403 -0.32 -9.82 14.39
CA TRP A 403 0.55 -8.70 14.72
C TRP A 403 2.00 -9.00 14.34
N ASP A 404 2.50 -8.29 13.32
CA ASP A 404 3.86 -8.40 12.79
C ASP A 404 4.46 -7.00 12.63
N TRP A 405 5.39 -6.65 13.50
CA TRP A 405 6.04 -5.34 13.51
C TRP A 405 6.85 -5.07 12.25
N HIS A 406 7.51 -6.07 11.66
CA HIS A 406 8.26 -5.91 10.42
C HIS A 406 7.33 -5.49 9.28
N ARG A 407 6.26 -6.24 9.04
CA ARG A 407 5.27 -5.93 8.01
C ARG A 407 4.50 -4.64 8.30
N PHE A 408 4.18 -4.37 9.57
CA PHE A 408 3.55 -3.11 9.96
C PHE A 408 4.37 -1.89 9.54
N TRP A 409 5.68 -1.88 9.83
CA TRP A 409 6.55 -0.77 9.48
C TRP A 409 6.79 -0.67 7.98
N LEU A 410 6.92 -1.79 7.25
CA LEU A 410 7.01 -1.78 5.79
C LEU A 410 5.76 -1.16 5.15
N MET A 411 4.55 -1.54 5.61
CA MET A 411 3.30 -0.95 5.12
C MET A 411 3.18 0.52 5.49
N THR A 412 3.59 0.90 6.69
CA THR A 412 3.60 2.31 7.13
C THR A 412 4.53 3.15 6.26
N ALA A 413 5.74 2.66 5.93
CA ALA A 413 6.67 3.35 5.05
C ALA A 413 6.12 3.49 3.62
N LEU A 414 5.52 2.42 3.08
CA LEU A 414 4.86 2.45 1.78
C LEU A 414 3.75 3.51 1.73
N LEU A 415 2.85 3.50 2.73
CA LEU A 415 1.77 4.48 2.82
C LEU A 415 2.31 5.91 2.99
N SER A 416 3.44 6.08 3.68
CA SER A 416 4.10 7.39 3.83
C SER A 416 4.60 7.93 2.49
N ILE A 417 5.20 7.08 1.63
CA ILE A 417 5.60 7.45 0.27
C ILE A 417 4.39 7.80 -0.58
N ILE A 418 3.36 6.96 -0.55
CA ILE A 418 2.12 7.19 -1.31
C ILE A 418 1.49 8.54 -0.89
N LEU A 419 1.39 8.79 0.41
CA LEU A 419 0.81 10.05 0.93
C LEU A 419 1.66 11.26 0.53
N ALA A 420 2.99 11.16 0.62
CA ALA A 420 3.89 12.22 0.16
C ALA A 420 3.74 12.48 -1.34
N PHE A 421 3.69 11.42 -2.14
CA PHE A 421 3.53 11.54 -3.59
C PHE A 421 2.16 12.10 -3.98
N MET A 422 1.08 11.58 -3.41
CA MET A 422 -0.27 12.05 -3.71
C MET A 422 -0.44 13.53 -3.34
N ASN A 423 0.09 13.95 -2.20
CA ASN A 423 0.00 15.32 -1.74
C ASN A 423 0.87 16.32 -2.54
N ILE A 424 1.92 15.87 -3.24
CA ILE A 424 2.71 16.75 -4.12
C ILE A 424 2.11 16.91 -5.52
N LEU A 425 1.12 16.08 -5.90
CA LEU A 425 0.46 16.19 -7.19
C LEU A 425 -0.22 17.57 -7.33
N PRO A 426 -0.21 18.20 -8.52
CA PRO A 426 -0.77 19.53 -8.72
C PRO A 426 -2.32 19.48 -8.78
N ILE A 427 -2.93 18.87 -7.78
CA ILE A 427 -4.39 18.75 -7.64
C ILE A 427 -4.83 19.77 -6.57
N PRO A 428 -5.64 20.78 -6.92
CA PRO A 428 -6.23 21.67 -5.92
C PRO A 428 -7.00 20.84 -4.88
N ALA A 429 -7.05 21.29 -3.64
CA ALA A 429 -7.46 20.56 -2.43
C ALA A 429 -6.41 19.60 -1.84
N LEU A 430 -5.26 19.44 -2.48
CA LEU A 430 -4.06 18.82 -1.90
C LEU A 430 -2.95 19.90 -1.80
N ASP A 431 -1.94 19.66 -0.97
CA ASP A 431 -0.81 20.60 -0.80
C ASP A 431 -0.16 21.00 -2.13
N GLY A 432 -0.04 20.03 -3.06
CA GLY A 432 0.52 20.23 -4.39
C GLY A 432 -0.25 21.25 -5.24
N GLY A 433 -1.55 21.43 -5.01
CA GLY A 433 -2.31 22.50 -5.64
C GLY A 433 -1.84 23.88 -5.17
N HIS A 434 -1.64 24.06 -3.89
CA HIS A 434 -1.06 25.30 -3.33
C HIS A 434 0.39 25.49 -3.80
N VAL A 435 1.20 24.42 -3.83
CA VAL A 435 2.56 24.45 -4.38
C VAL A 435 2.56 24.94 -5.81
N LEU A 436 1.64 24.44 -6.66
CA LEU A 436 1.51 24.89 -8.04
C LEU A 436 1.21 26.39 -8.14
N PHE A 437 0.28 26.91 -7.34
CA PHE A 437 -0.04 28.33 -7.32
C PHE A 437 1.12 29.20 -6.86
N LEU A 438 1.88 28.73 -5.86
CA LEU A 438 3.07 29.41 -5.37
C LEU A 438 4.22 29.39 -6.37
N LEU A 439 4.42 28.30 -7.09
CA LEU A 439 5.38 28.21 -8.20
C LEU A 439 5.00 29.15 -9.33
N TYR A 440 3.72 29.21 -9.70
CA TYR A 440 3.24 30.19 -10.68
C TYR A 440 3.54 31.63 -10.23
N GLU A 441 3.28 31.96 -8.97
CA GLU A 441 3.58 33.30 -8.42
C GLU A 441 5.09 33.60 -8.44
N MET A 442 5.94 32.61 -8.12
CA MET A 442 7.40 32.76 -8.17
C MET A 442 7.92 33.06 -9.59
N VAL A 443 7.37 32.39 -10.59
CA VAL A 443 7.82 32.51 -11.99
C VAL A 443 7.26 33.80 -12.63
N THR A 444 5.99 34.11 -12.39
CA THR A 444 5.31 35.23 -13.05
C THR A 444 5.35 36.56 -12.28
N GLY A 445 5.67 36.50 -10.99
CA GLY A 445 5.56 37.65 -10.07
C GLY A 445 4.12 38.08 -9.80
N ARG A 446 3.11 37.27 -10.19
CA ARG A 446 1.69 37.59 -10.04
C ARG A 446 0.96 36.52 -9.24
N LYS A 447 0.31 36.95 -8.15
CA LYS A 447 -0.52 36.05 -7.34
C LYS A 447 -1.82 35.74 -8.13
N PRO A 448 -2.27 34.45 -8.21
CA PRO A 448 -3.61 34.13 -8.68
C PRO A 448 -4.69 34.81 -7.82
N SER A 449 -5.84 35.14 -8.40
CA SER A 449 -6.92 35.76 -7.63
C SER A 449 -7.49 34.79 -6.60
N ASP A 450 -7.89 35.28 -5.44
CA ASP A 450 -8.44 34.45 -4.36
C ASP A 450 -9.71 33.70 -4.84
N GLN A 451 -10.54 34.33 -5.68
CA GLN A 451 -11.71 33.69 -6.29
C GLN A 451 -11.34 32.52 -7.21
N PHE A 452 -10.24 32.62 -7.95
CA PHE A 452 -9.75 31.54 -8.80
C PHE A 452 -9.25 30.37 -7.93
N MET A 453 -8.46 30.66 -6.90
CA MET A 453 -7.94 29.63 -5.98
C MET A 453 -9.08 28.86 -5.30
N VAL A 454 -10.06 29.57 -4.72
CA VAL A 454 -11.24 28.97 -4.10
C VAL A 454 -12.03 28.08 -5.08
N ARG A 455 -12.26 28.54 -6.32
CA ARG A 455 -12.96 27.70 -7.32
C ARG A 455 -12.15 26.47 -7.70
N ALA A 456 -10.84 26.60 -7.87
CA ALA A 456 -9.96 25.49 -8.16
C ALA A 456 -9.99 24.44 -7.03
N GLU A 457 -9.95 24.89 -5.76
CA GLU A 457 -10.09 24.01 -4.60
C GLU A 457 -11.40 23.23 -4.58
N TYR A 458 -12.56 23.89 -4.81
CA TYR A 458 -13.83 23.17 -4.90
C TYR A 458 -13.86 22.11 -6.00
N ILE A 459 -13.27 22.42 -7.17
CA ILE A 459 -13.17 21.45 -8.29
C ILE A 459 -12.27 20.29 -7.90
N GLY A 460 -11.09 20.59 -7.33
CA GLY A 460 -10.13 19.56 -6.87
C GLY A 460 -10.72 18.68 -5.78
N PHE A 461 -11.38 19.27 -4.79
CA PHE A 461 -12.08 18.53 -3.74
C PHE A 461 -13.17 17.61 -4.31
N GLY A 462 -13.99 18.12 -5.23
CA GLY A 462 -14.99 17.29 -5.93
C GLY A 462 -14.36 16.12 -6.67
N PHE A 463 -13.22 16.33 -7.34
CA PHE A 463 -12.48 15.28 -8.02
C PHE A 463 -11.96 14.21 -7.03
N VAL A 464 -11.34 14.61 -5.92
CA VAL A 464 -10.85 13.69 -4.88
C VAL A 464 -11.99 12.89 -4.27
N VAL A 465 -13.14 13.52 -3.98
CA VAL A 465 -14.33 12.83 -3.45
C VAL A 465 -14.84 11.79 -4.45
N ILE A 466 -14.90 12.11 -5.75
CA ILE A 466 -15.32 11.16 -6.79
C ILE A 466 -14.37 9.95 -6.82
N LEU A 467 -13.06 10.17 -6.82
CA LEU A 467 -12.07 9.08 -6.78
C LEU A 467 -12.23 8.21 -5.54
N MET A 468 -12.43 8.83 -4.36
CA MET A 468 -12.64 8.12 -3.11
C MET A 468 -13.91 7.26 -3.15
N VAL A 469 -15.01 7.80 -3.69
CA VAL A 469 -16.27 7.06 -3.85
C VAL A 469 -16.08 5.88 -4.81
N LEU A 470 -15.42 6.08 -5.96
CA LEU A 470 -15.15 5.00 -6.92
C LEU A 470 -14.27 3.90 -6.31
N ALA A 471 -13.20 4.26 -5.62
CA ALA A 471 -12.30 3.29 -4.99
C ALA A 471 -13.02 2.44 -3.93
N ASN A 472 -13.82 3.07 -3.05
CA ASN A 472 -14.58 2.34 -2.04
C ASN A 472 -15.74 1.54 -2.64
N LEU A 473 -16.36 1.99 -3.74
CA LEU A 473 -17.36 1.22 -4.48
C LEU A 473 -16.74 -0.05 -5.08
N ASN A 474 -15.53 0.06 -5.66
CA ASN A 474 -14.80 -1.12 -6.15
C ASN A 474 -14.55 -2.13 -5.02
N ASP A 475 -14.18 -1.67 -3.81
CA ASP A 475 -13.99 -2.56 -2.66
C ASP A 475 -15.28 -3.31 -2.30
N ILE A 476 -16.42 -2.60 -2.30
CA ILE A 476 -17.73 -3.20 -2.03
C ILE A 476 -18.10 -4.23 -3.11
N LEU A 477 -17.88 -3.90 -4.39
CA LEU A 477 -18.20 -4.80 -5.51
C LEU A 477 -17.33 -6.07 -5.46
N ARG A 478 -16.04 -5.96 -5.12
CA ARG A 478 -15.16 -7.12 -4.90
C ARG A 478 -15.64 -7.97 -3.72
N TRP A 479 -16.01 -7.35 -2.62
CA TRP A 479 -16.53 -8.08 -1.45
C TRP A 479 -17.84 -8.82 -1.75
N LEU A 480 -18.68 -8.28 -2.64
CA LEU A 480 -19.91 -8.92 -3.09
C LEU A 480 -19.69 -9.94 -4.21
N GLY A 481 -18.46 -10.10 -4.73
CA GLY A 481 -18.12 -11.06 -5.79
C GLY A 481 -18.55 -10.64 -7.21
N TYR A 482 -18.77 -9.33 -7.44
CA TYR A 482 -19.09 -8.81 -8.78
C TYR A 482 -17.86 -8.39 -9.58
N MET A 483 -16.67 -8.41 -8.99
CA MET A 483 -15.37 -8.06 -9.62
C MET A 483 -14.27 -9.02 -9.16
#